data_fd96eb969409a318914b08c9ad046e9b
#
_entry.id   fd96eb969409a318914b08c9ad046e9b
#
_cell.length_a   1.000
_cell.length_b   1.000
_cell.length_c   1.000
_cell.angle_alpha   90.00
_cell.angle_beta   90.00
_cell.angle_gamma   90.00
#
_symmetry.space_group_name_H-M   'P 1'
#
loop_
_entity.id
_entity.type
_entity.pdbx_description
1 polymer ?
#
loop_
_entity_poly.entity_id
_entity_poly.type
_entity_poly.pdbx_seq_one_letter_code
_entity_poly.pdbx_strand_id
1 'polypeptide(L)'
;MEHQKSYVLRTVEERKVRLIRLWFCDVLGQLKSIAISPVELEAVFEDGIQFDGSAIDGFSRVQESDVLAIPDASSFQLVTWGDGTEVSARMFCDLVNLDGTPFEGDPRQVLKRNLQRAHDAGFTLMCAPE
;
A
#
# COMPACT_ATOMS: atom_id res chain seq x y z
N MET A 1 -9.97 11.14 4.54
CA MET A 1 -9.10 10.60 3.46
C MET A 1 -8.42 11.70 2.66
N GLU A 2 -9.15 12.66 2.12
CA GLU A 2 -8.61 13.80 1.36
C GLU A 2 -7.54 14.59 2.13
N HIS A 3 -7.79 14.84 3.41
CA HIS A 3 -6.86 15.56 4.28
C HIS A 3 -5.52 14.82 4.50
N GLN A 4 -5.54 13.50 4.52
CA GLN A 4 -4.34 12.69 4.64
C GLN A 4 -3.51 12.69 3.35
N LYS A 5 -4.16 12.60 2.18
CA LYS A 5 -3.48 12.69 0.89
C LYS A 5 -2.80 14.05 0.72
N SER A 6 -3.50 15.14 1.03
CA SER A 6 -2.93 16.50 0.99
C SER A 6 -1.74 16.67 1.94
N TYR A 7 -1.80 16.09 3.13
CA TYR A 7 -0.68 16.07 4.07
C TYR A 7 0.54 15.35 3.49
N VAL A 8 0.32 14.18 2.89
CA VAL A 8 1.41 13.38 2.28
C VAL A 8 2.07 14.14 1.14
N LEU A 9 1.28 14.68 0.19
CA LEU A 9 1.79 15.45 -0.94
C LEU A 9 2.67 16.62 -0.48
N ARG A 10 2.17 17.42 0.47
CA ARG A 10 2.93 18.52 1.05
C ARG A 10 4.22 18.05 1.73
N THR A 11 4.14 16.99 2.54
CA THR A 11 5.31 16.47 3.25
C THR A 11 6.39 15.97 2.29
N VAL A 12 5.99 15.29 1.22
CA VAL A 12 6.89 14.80 0.17
C VAL A 12 7.64 15.96 -0.47
N GLU A 13 6.97 17.06 -0.76
CA GLU A 13 7.58 18.27 -1.32
C GLU A 13 8.50 18.97 -0.33
N GLU A 14 8.02 19.28 0.88
CA GLU A 14 8.77 19.99 1.93
C GLU A 14 10.04 19.24 2.36
N ARG A 15 9.95 17.92 2.43
CA ARG A 15 11.07 17.05 2.86
C ARG A 15 11.96 16.61 1.70
N LYS A 16 11.65 17.03 0.47
CA LYS A 16 12.39 16.68 -0.74
C LYS A 16 12.60 15.17 -0.89
N VAL A 17 11.52 14.42 -0.65
CA VAL A 17 11.53 12.97 -0.81
C VAL A 17 11.91 12.63 -2.25
N ARG A 18 12.85 11.71 -2.43
CA ARG A 18 13.36 11.33 -3.76
C ARG A 18 12.70 10.08 -4.32
N LEU A 19 12.26 9.18 -3.42
CA LEU A 19 11.67 7.90 -3.78
C LEU A 19 10.57 7.54 -2.81
N ILE A 20 9.45 7.05 -3.34
CA ILE A 20 8.34 6.56 -2.54
C ILE A 20 8.16 5.08 -2.84
N ARG A 21 8.18 4.25 -1.79
CA ARG A 21 7.97 2.81 -1.88
C ARG A 21 6.54 2.47 -1.51
N LEU A 22 5.86 1.82 -2.41
CA LEU A 22 4.52 1.28 -2.22
C LEU A 22 4.65 -0.18 -1.81
N TRP A 23 4.30 -0.48 -0.57
CA TRP A 23 4.49 -1.80 0.04
C TRP A 23 3.22 -2.61 0.06
N PHE A 24 3.33 -3.87 -0.28
CA PHE A 24 2.27 -4.87 -0.14
C PHE A 24 2.88 -6.24 0.18
N CYS A 25 2.07 -7.16 0.68
CA CYS A 25 2.51 -8.53 0.96
C CYS A 25 1.91 -9.50 -0.05
N ASP A 26 2.67 -10.53 -0.39
CA ASP A 26 2.14 -11.67 -1.13
C ASP A 26 1.43 -12.67 -0.19
N VAL A 27 0.88 -13.74 -0.76
CA VAL A 27 0.16 -14.77 0.01
C VAL A 27 1.06 -15.57 0.95
N LEU A 28 2.38 -15.55 0.75
CA LEU A 28 3.36 -16.18 1.61
C LEU A 28 3.84 -15.25 2.75
N GLY A 29 3.33 -14.01 2.79
CA GLY A 29 3.71 -13.01 3.77
C GLY A 29 5.01 -12.27 3.44
N GLN A 30 5.54 -12.41 2.23
CA GLN A 30 6.73 -11.69 1.81
C GLN A 30 6.38 -10.25 1.45
N LEU A 31 7.16 -9.30 1.99
CA LEU A 31 7.01 -7.89 1.66
C LEU A 31 7.59 -7.62 0.27
N LYS A 32 6.76 -7.03 -0.58
CA LYS A 32 7.12 -6.58 -1.93
C LYS A 32 6.90 -5.08 -2.05
N SER A 33 7.57 -4.45 -2.99
CA SER A 33 7.42 -3.00 -3.19
C SER A 33 7.52 -2.61 -4.65
N ILE A 34 6.77 -1.57 -4.99
CA ILE A 34 6.90 -0.80 -6.22
C ILE A 34 7.45 0.57 -5.83
N ALA A 35 8.45 1.05 -6.55
CA ALA A 35 9.00 2.39 -6.32
C ALA A 35 8.44 3.36 -7.34
N ILE A 36 7.99 4.53 -6.87
CA ILE A 36 7.50 5.61 -7.70
C ILE A 36 8.28 6.91 -7.43
N SER A 37 8.29 7.78 -8.43
CA SER A 37 8.77 9.14 -8.28
C SER A 37 7.72 10.01 -7.54
N PRO A 38 8.14 11.02 -6.75
CA PRO A 38 7.21 11.97 -6.16
C PRO A 38 6.24 12.64 -7.14
N VAL A 39 6.66 12.84 -8.39
CA VAL A 39 5.83 13.44 -9.45
C VAL A 39 4.62 12.56 -9.81
N GLU A 40 4.73 11.26 -9.64
CA GLU A 40 3.66 10.31 -9.94
C GLU A 40 2.63 10.17 -8.81
N LEU A 41 2.96 10.66 -7.61
CA LEU A 41 2.21 10.36 -6.39
C LEU A 41 0.75 10.79 -6.44
N GLU A 42 0.46 11.96 -7.00
CA GLU A 42 -0.91 12.48 -7.10
C GLU A 42 -1.77 11.57 -7.99
N ALA A 43 -1.26 11.22 -9.17
CA ALA A 43 -1.94 10.30 -10.07
C ALA A 43 -2.12 8.90 -9.45
N VAL A 44 -1.12 8.42 -8.72
CA VAL A 44 -1.19 7.12 -8.04
C VAL A 44 -2.20 7.12 -6.89
N PHE A 45 -2.44 8.25 -6.23
CA PHE A 45 -3.52 8.38 -5.25
C PHE A 45 -4.91 8.36 -5.88
N GLU A 46 -5.05 8.80 -7.11
CA GLU A 46 -6.33 8.82 -7.84
C GLU A 46 -6.63 7.48 -8.50
N ASP A 47 -5.67 6.98 -9.27
CA ASP A 47 -5.86 5.84 -10.18
C ASP A 47 -5.25 4.53 -9.68
N GLY A 48 -4.37 4.60 -8.64
CA GLY A 48 -3.53 3.47 -8.26
C GLY A 48 -2.39 3.24 -9.23
N ILE A 49 -1.60 2.20 -8.98
CA ILE A 49 -0.59 1.72 -9.91
C ILE A 49 -0.86 0.28 -10.30
N GLN A 50 -0.95 0.05 -11.60
CA GLN A 50 -1.19 -1.27 -12.17
C GLN A 50 0.11 -2.09 -12.19
N PHE A 51 0.02 -3.35 -11.83
CA PHE A 51 1.11 -4.31 -11.94
C PHE A 51 0.60 -5.71 -12.23
N ASP A 52 1.50 -6.60 -12.66
CA ASP A 52 1.19 -7.98 -12.97
C ASP A 52 0.88 -8.76 -11.68
N GLY A 53 -0.32 -9.30 -11.58
CA GLY A 53 -0.77 -10.10 -10.44
C GLY A 53 0.02 -11.38 -10.21
N SER A 54 0.80 -11.85 -11.20
CA SER A 54 1.72 -12.98 -11.04
C SER A 54 2.86 -12.68 -10.06
N ALA A 55 3.11 -11.40 -9.75
CA ALA A 55 4.04 -10.99 -8.71
C ALA A 55 3.59 -11.38 -7.29
N ILE A 56 2.31 -11.76 -7.12
CA ILE A 56 1.76 -12.27 -5.87
C ILE A 56 1.82 -13.79 -5.90
N ASP A 57 2.93 -14.34 -5.41
CA ASP A 57 3.16 -15.79 -5.43
C ASP A 57 2.00 -16.59 -4.83
N GLY A 58 1.65 -17.67 -5.51
CA GLY A 58 0.69 -18.68 -5.04
C GLY A 58 -0.74 -18.48 -5.54
N PHE A 59 -1.10 -17.35 -6.14
CA PHE A 59 -2.49 -17.08 -6.46
C PHE A 59 -2.87 -17.26 -7.93
N SER A 60 -1.95 -17.33 -8.84
CA SER A 60 -2.36 -17.56 -10.21
C SER A 60 -1.26 -18.11 -11.10
N ARG A 61 -1.34 -19.39 -11.35
CA ARG A 61 -0.72 -20.00 -12.53
C ARG A 61 -1.65 -20.01 -13.75
N VAL A 62 -2.86 -19.46 -13.66
CA VAL A 62 -3.91 -19.70 -14.65
C VAL A 62 -4.52 -18.45 -15.25
N GLN A 63 -4.42 -17.28 -14.62
CA GLN A 63 -4.88 -16.03 -15.23
C GLN A 63 -3.93 -14.90 -14.83
N GLU A 64 -3.15 -14.43 -15.76
CA GLU A 64 -2.44 -13.17 -15.73
C GLU A 64 -3.49 -12.05 -15.70
N SER A 65 -3.97 -11.70 -14.53
CA SER A 65 -4.82 -10.53 -14.37
C SER A 65 -4.02 -9.44 -13.67
N ASP A 66 -3.99 -8.29 -14.30
CA ASP A 66 -3.42 -7.09 -13.69
C ASP A 66 -4.22 -6.72 -12.45
N VAL A 67 -3.52 -6.24 -11.43
CA VAL A 67 -4.09 -5.69 -10.21
C VAL A 67 -3.61 -4.26 -10.01
N LEU A 68 -4.38 -3.49 -9.24
CA LEU A 68 -4.03 -2.13 -8.85
C LEU A 68 -3.57 -2.11 -7.40
N ALA A 69 -2.44 -1.46 -7.13
CA ALA A 69 -2.01 -1.09 -5.80
C ALA A 69 -2.52 0.32 -5.48
N ILE A 70 -3.38 0.44 -4.48
CA ILE A 70 -3.95 1.70 -4.02
C ILE A 70 -3.25 2.10 -2.71
N PRO A 71 -2.47 3.19 -2.68
CA PRO A 71 -1.76 3.59 -1.47
C PRO A 71 -2.70 4.04 -0.37
N ASP A 72 -2.42 3.56 0.84
CA ASP A 72 -3.08 4.03 2.06
C ASP A 72 -2.27 5.20 2.65
N ALA A 73 -2.75 6.42 2.44
CA ALA A 73 -2.11 7.64 2.93
C ALA A 73 -1.94 7.68 4.46
N SER A 74 -2.78 6.95 5.21
CA SER A 74 -2.67 6.87 6.67
C SER A 74 -1.44 6.10 7.14
N SER A 75 -0.89 5.25 6.27
CA SER A 75 0.31 4.45 6.54
C SER A 75 1.61 5.13 6.10
N PHE A 76 1.54 6.39 5.64
CA PHE A 76 2.70 7.15 5.19
C PHE A 76 3.75 7.27 6.27
N GLN A 77 4.99 7.01 5.90
CA GLN A 77 6.13 7.20 6.79
C GLN A 77 7.37 7.60 6.01
N LEU A 78 8.09 8.61 6.52
CA LEU A 78 9.42 8.94 6.05
C LEU A 78 10.42 7.88 6.50
N VAL A 79 11.32 7.51 5.62
CA VAL A 79 12.38 6.54 5.88
C VAL A 79 13.71 7.19 5.54
N THR A 80 14.58 7.28 6.53
CA THR A 80 15.95 7.78 6.36
C THR A 80 16.91 6.60 6.50
N TRP A 81 17.79 6.44 5.52
CA TRP A 81 18.81 5.40 5.50
C TRP A 81 20.19 6.01 5.62
N GLY A 82 21.09 5.31 6.28
CA GLY A 82 22.50 5.69 6.37
C GLY A 82 22.71 7.01 7.09
N ASP A 83 23.40 7.94 6.44
CA ASP A 83 23.76 9.27 6.97
C ASP A 83 22.58 10.29 6.96
N GLY A 84 21.40 9.88 6.52
CA GLY A 84 20.23 10.75 6.48
C GLY A 84 20.20 11.76 5.34
N THR A 85 21.14 11.68 4.39
CA THR A 85 21.21 12.62 3.25
C THR A 85 20.12 12.35 2.20
N GLU A 86 19.66 11.11 2.09
CA GLU A 86 18.58 10.73 1.19
C GLU A 86 17.30 10.41 1.98
N VAL A 87 16.26 11.20 1.72
CA VAL A 87 14.95 10.98 2.30
C VAL A 87 14.09 10.19 1.30
N SER A 88 13.64 9.03 1.72
CA SER A 88 12.62 8.26 1.04
C SER A 88 11.35 8.17 1.88
N ALA A 89 10.27 7.70 1.28
CA ALA A 89 9.02 7.47 1.98
C ALA A 89 8.46 6.08 1.65
N ARG A 90 7.55 5.60 2.47
CA ARG A 90 6.80 4.39 2.20
C ARG A 90 5.32 4.55 2.54
N MET A 91 4.49 3.80 1.86
CA MET A 91 3.09 3.57 2.21
C MET A 91 2.74 2.11 1.97
N PHE A 92 1.85 1.57 2.79
CA PHE A 92 1.21 0.30 2.47
C PHE A 92 0.11 0.51 1.44
N CYS A 93 -0.13 -0.51 0.61
CA CYS A 93 -1.17 -0.50 -0.39
C CYS A 93 -2.22 -1.57 -0.13
N ASP A 94 -3.44 -1.26 -0.48
CA ASP A 94 -4.49 -2.24 -0.71
C ASP A 94 -4.42 -2.71 -2.16
N LEU A 95 -4.57 -4.00 -2.39
CA LEU A 95 -4.64 -4.54 -3.73
C LEU A 95 -6.09 -4.72 -4.15
N VAL A 96 -6.41 -4.23 -5.33
CA VAL A 96 -7.76 -4.30 -5.90
C VAL A 96 -7.71 -4.79 -7.35
N ASN A 97 -8.80 -5.39 -7.78
CA ASN A 97 -9.00 -5.73 -9.19
C ASN A 97 -9.17 -4.46 -10.02
N LEU A 98 -9.05 -4.55 -11.34
CA LEU A 98 -9.23 -3.40 -12.25
C LEU A 98 -10.62 -2.77 -12.18
N ASP A 99 -11.64 -3.51 -11.72
CA ASP A 99 -12.98 -3.01 -11.48
C ASP A 99 -13.17 -2.33 -10.11
N GLY A 100 -12.09 -2.22 -9.32
CA GLY A 100 -12.08 -1.62 -7.99
C GLY A 100 -12.53 -2.54 -6.85
N THR A 101 -12.91 -3.79 -7.14
CA THR A 101 -13.23 -4.75 -6.08
C THR A 101 -11.97 -5.23 -5.36
N PRO A 102 -12.04 -5.56 -4.05
CA PRO A 102 -10.90 -6.09 -3.32
C PRO A 102 -10.31 -7.33 -3.99
N PHE A 103 -8.99 -7.38 -4.12
CA PHE A 103 -8.30 -8.54 -4.64
C PHE A 103 -8.25 -9.64 -3.57
N GLU A 104 -8.73 -10.84 -3.90
CA GLU A 104 -8.85 -11.94 -2.93
C GLU A 104 -7.50 -12.43 -2.39
N GLY A 105 -6.45 -12.32 -3.19
CA GLY A 105 -5.08 -12.71 -2.82
C GLY A 105 -4.35 -11.70 -1.94
N ASP A 106 -4.97 -10.57 -1.58
CA ASP A 106 -4.34 -9.56 -0.71
C ASP A 106 -4.55 -9.90 0.77
N PRO A 107 -3.47 -10.27 1.51
CA PRO A 107 -3.57 -10.53 2.96
C PRO A 107 -4.09 -9.33 3.75
N ARG A 108 -3.81 -8.11 3.30
CA ARG A 108 -4.28 -6.87 3.93
C ARG A 108 -5.82 -6.75 3.84
N GLN A 109 -6.41 -7.16 2.73
CA GLN A 109 -7.87 -7.20 2.58
C GLN A 109 -8.52 -8.24 3.50
N VAL A 110 -7.86 -9.37 3.73
CA VAL A 110 -8.32 -10.37 4.71
C VAL A 110 -8.32 -9.77 6.12
N LEU A 111 -7.25 -9.08 6.50
CA LEU A 111 -7.15 -8.40 7.79
C LEU A 111 -8.25 -7.35 7.94
N LYS A 112 -8.45 -6.47 6.97
CA LYS A 112 -9.47 -5.43 6.99
C LYS A 112 -10.88 -5.98 7.19
N ARG A 113 -11.24 -7.06 6.47
CA ARG A 113 -12.55 -7.73 6.65
C ARG A 113 -12.74 -8.26 8.06
N ASN A 114 -11.70 -8.84 8.67
CA ASN A 114 -11.80 -9.36 10.03
C ASN A 114 -11.84 -8.25 11.08
N LEU A 115 -11.09 -7.16 10.88
CA LEU A 115 -11.19 -5.97 11.74
C LEU A 115 -12.59 -5.35 11.67
N GLN A 116 -13.20 -5.28 10.50
CA GLN A 116 -14.56 -4.78 10.34
C GLN A 116 -15.57 -5.69 11.07
N ARG A 117 -15.44 -7.01 10.95
CA ARG A 117 -16.29 -7.96 11.69
C ARG A 117 -16.16 -7.80 13.20
N ALA A 118 -14.94 -7.60 13.70
CA ALA A 118 -14.71 -7.35 15.12
C ALA A 118 -15.39 -6.04 15.56
N HIS A 119 -15.21 -4.98 14.79
CA HIS A 119 -15.83 -3.68 15.04
C HIS A 119 -17.36 -3.77 15.08
N ASP A 120 -17.97 -4.45 14.12
CA ASP A 120 -19.43 -4.65 14.05
C ASP A 120 -19.96 -5.44 15.24
N ALA A 121 -19.13 -6.30 15.83
CA ALA A 121 -19.44 -7.04 17.06
C ALA A 121 -19.11 -6.25 18.35
N GLY A 122 -18.67 -4.99 18.24
CA GLY A 122 -18.35 -4.12 19.37
C GLY A 122 -16.95 -4.30 19.95
N PHE A 123 -16.03 -4.95 19.23
CA PHE A 123 -14.66 -5.17 19.68
C PHE A 123 -13.67 -4.29 18.96
N THR A 124 -12.62 -3.88 19.66
CA THR A 124 -11.41 -3.29 19.07
C THR A 124 -10.28 -4.30 19.19
N LEU A 125 -9.69 -4.69 18.06
CA LEU A 125 -8.59 -5.63 18.04
C LEU A 125 -7.26 -4.87 18.06
N MET A 126 -6.38 -5.24 18.98
CA MET A 126 -4.99 -4.79 19.02
C MET A 126 -4.06 -6.00 19.00
N CYS A 127 -3.07 -5.96 18.11
CA CYS A 127 -2.05 -7.02 18.00
C CYS A 127 -0.66 -6.40 18.15
N ALA A 128 0.20 -7.10 18.87
CA ALA A 128 1.60 -6.76 19.03
C ALA A 128 2.45 -8.03 18.80
N PRO A 129 2.79 -8.36 17.54
CA PRO A 129 3.63 -9.51 17.27
C PRO A 129 5.06 -9.26 17.80
N GLU A 130 5.66 -10.30 18.36
CA GLU A 130 7.06 -10.31 18.80
C GLU A 130 7.95 -11.06 17.80
#